data_7de5fb3db18292a8d41a6ee771e0f8ec
#
_entry.id   7de5fb3db18292a8d41a6ee771e0f8ec
#
_cell.length_a   1.000
_cell.length_b   1.000
_cell.length_c   1.000
_cell.angle_alpha   90.00
_cell.angle_beta   90.00
_cell.angle_gamma   90.00
#
_symmetry.space_group_name_H-M   'P 1'
#
loop_
_entity.id
_entity.type
_entity.pdbx_description
1 polymer ?
#
loop_
_entity_poly.entity_id
_entity_poly.type
_entity_poly.pdbx_seq_one_letter_code
_entity_poly.pdbx_strand_id
1 'polypeptide(L)'
;MPTIAKQSYKQNYTDNVELSIFNCGHEYCQPGHTWGPGVRDHYLIHLVVAGKGVYQVNGAAYNLQEGDLFLAKPNQLITYAADETDPWEYYWVGFNGACANKLVQQTPFSDVQPVHHCKDPQSTRETI
;
A
#
# COMPACT_ATOMS: atom_id res chain seq x y z
N MET A 1 19.23 8.92 -13.47
CA MET A 1 17.85 8.92 -13.83
C MET A 1 17.29 7.51 -13.87
N PRO A 2 16.21 7.28 -13.27
CA PRO A 2 15.61 5.97 -13.35
C PRO A 2 15.03 5.76 -14.74
N THR A 3 15.26 4.61 -15.27
CA THR A 3 14.67 4.23 -16.55
C THR A 3 13.33 3.54 -16.36
N ILE A 4 13.06 3.08 -15.15
CA ILE A 4 11.84 2.36 -14.85
C ILE A 4 11.15 3.06 -13.68
N ALA A 5 9.97 3.64 -13.93
CA ALA A 5 9.21 4.34 -12.90
C ALA A 5 8.45 3.37 -12.01
N LYS A 6 8.14 2.19 -12.51
CA LYS A 6 7.36 1.20 -11.76
C LYS A 6 7.98 -0.17 -11.94
N GLN A 7 8.12 -0.88 -10.84
CA GLN A 7 8.55 -2.28 -10.85
C GLN A 7 7.54 -3.08 -10.04
N SER A 8 7.07 -4.18 -10.59
CA SER A 8 6.15 -5.05 -9.88
C SER A 8 6.42 -6.49 -10.21
N TYR A 9 6.14 -7.36 -9.26
CA TYR A 9 6.33 -8.80 -9.39
C TYR A 9 5.05 -9.50 -8.97
N LYS A 10 4.59 -10.42 -9.80
CA LYS A 10 3.37 -11.16 -9.53
C LYS A 10 3.72 -12.65 -9.48
N GLN A 11 3.29 -13.29 -8.42
CA GLN A 11 3.49 -14.71 -8.25
C GLN A 11 2.29 -15.46 -8.84
N ASN A 12 2.58 -16.47 -9.68
CA ASN A 12 1.56 -17.39 -10.13
C ASN A 12 1.52 -18.56 -9.15
N TYR A 13 0.31 -18.91 -8.74
CA TYR A 13 0.10 -20.11 -7.98
C TYR A 13 -1.33 -20.58 -8.18
N THR A 14 -1.57 -21.85 -8.03
CA THR A 14 -2.88 -22.42 -8.27
C THR A 14 -3.46 -23.08 -7.03
N ASP A 15 -2.63 -23.35 -6.04
CA ASP A 15 -3.06 -24.08 -4.87
C ASP A 15 -3.55 -23.11 -3.81
N ASN A 16 -4.49 -23.58 -3.01
CA ASN A 16 -4.95 -22.84 -1.87
C ASN A 16 -3.87 -22.84 -0.79
N VAL A 17 -3.44 -21.66 -0.39
CA VAL A 17 -2.46 -21.50 0.67
C VAL A 17 -3.02 -20.57 1.73
N GLU A 18 -2.48 -20.68 2.95
CA GLU A 18 -2.97 -19.87 4.06
C GLU A 18 -2.60 -18.41 3.89
N LEU A 19 -1.48 -18.14 3.25
CA LEU A 19 -1.05 -16.80 2.92
C LEU A 19 -0.23 -16.87 1.65
N SER A 20 -0.50 -15.95 0.74
CA SER A 20 0.21 -15.88 -0.52
C SER A 20 0.47 -14.43 -0.88
N ILE A 21 1.68 -14.15 -1.35
CA ILE A 21 1.99 -12.84 -1.91
C ILE A 21 1.43 -12.79 -3.32
N PHE A 22 0.50 -11.88 -3.56
CA PHE A 22 -0.12 -11.70 -4.86
C PHE A 22 0.80 -10.94 -5.80
N ASN A 23 1.34 -9.81 -5.32
CA ASN A 23 2.34 -9.04 -6.05
C ASN A 23 3.08 -8.14 -5.08
N CYS A 24 4.16 -7.56 -5.53
CA CYS A 24 4.86 -6.52 -4.81
C CYS A 24 5.55 -5.63 -5.83
N GLY A 25 5.93 -4.43 -5.42
CA GLY A 25 6.57 -3.54 -6.33
C GLY A 25 6.97 -2.22 -5.70
N HIS A 26 7.38 -1.31 -6.57
CA HIS A 26 7.89 -0.01 -6.21
C HIS A 26 7.55 0.96 -7.33
N GLU A 27 7.20 2.19 -6.97
CA GLU A 27 6.85 3.19 -7.96
C GLU A 27 7.25 4.59 -7.50
N TYR A 28 7.88 5.34 -8.43
CA TYR A 28 8.00 6.79 -8.34
C TYR A 28 6.78 7.36 -9.05
N CYS A 29 5.88 7.99 -8.32
CA CYS A 29 4.66 8.50 -8.91
C CYS A 29 4.87 9.84 -9.57
N GLN A 30 4.13 10.08 -10.65
CA GLN A 30 4.08 11.41 -11.27
C GLN A 30 3.24 12.34 -10.41
N PRO A 31 3.44 13.66 -10.52
CA PRO A 31 2.57 14.61 -9.81
C PRO A 31 1.10 14.31 -10.08
N GLY A 32 0.32 14.21 -9.01
CA GLY A 32 -1.11 13.98 -9.12
C GLY A 32 -1.52 12.59 -9.57
N HIS A 33 -0.59 11.66 -9.74
CA HIS A 33 -0.92 10.29 -10.16
C HIS A 33 -1.92 9.69 -9.18
N THR A 34 -3.04 9.20 -9.70
CA THR A 34 -4.16 8.75 -8.86
C THR A 34 -4.56 7.34 -9.26
N TRP A 35 -4.79 6.50 -8.26
CA TRP A 35 -5.46 5.23 -8.44
C TRP A 35 -6.83 5.28 -7.77
N GLY A 36 -7.85 4.88 -8.51
CA GLY A 36 -9.21 4.85 -7.99
C GLY A 36 -10.04 6.07 -8.43
N PRO A 37 -11.27 6.17 -7.93
CA PRO A 37 -11.88 5.24 -6.96
C PRO A 37 -12.07 3.85 -7.54
N GLY A 38 -11.84 2.85 -6.69
CA GLY A 38 -11.98 1.46 -7.12
C GLY A 38 -11.82 0.52 -5.94
N VAL A 39 -11.97 -0.77 -6.21
CA VAL A 39 -11.78 -1.82 -5.22
C VAL A 39 -10.69 -2.77 -5.68
N ARG A 40 -10.04 -3.39 -4.72
CA ARG A 40 -9.08 -4.47 -4.98
C ARG A 40 -9.68 -5.78 -4.54
N ASP A 41 -9.14 -6.89 -5.03
CA ASP A 41 -9.56 -8.23 -4.64
C ASP A 41 -8.55 -8.90 -3.72
N HIS A 42 -7.64 -8.12 -3.15
CA HIS A 42 -6.61 -8.61 -2.25
C HIS A 42 -6.26 -7.54 -1.23
N TYR A 43 -5.53 -7.93 -0.19
CA TYR A 43 -4.98 -6.98 0.78
C TYR A 43 -3.77 -6.29 0.16
N LEU A 44 -3.59 -5.02 0.50
CA LEU A 44 -2.54 -4.21 -0.10
C LEU A 44 -1.99 -3.26 0.97
N ILE A 45 -0.68 -3.32 1.18
CA ILE A 45 0.01 -2.40 2.08
C ILE A 45 1.01 -1.60 1.26
N HIS A 46 0.99 -0.28 1.43
CA HIS A 46 1.97 0.64 0.85
C HIS A 46 2.81 1.24 1.95
N LEU A 47 4.12 1.38 1.69
CA LEU A 47 5.03 2.16 2.54
C LEU A 47 5.53 3.34 1.74
N VAL A 48 5.24 4.55 2.21
CA VAL A 48 5.72 5.78 1.58
C VAL A 48 7.15 6.02 2.04
N VAL A 49 8.09 6.07 1.10
CA VAL A 49 9.51 6.24 1.43
C VAL A 49 10.02 7.62 1.07
N ALA A 50 9.26 8.41 0.31
CA ALA A 50 9.59 9.79 -0.01
C ALA A 50 8.34 10.48 -0.52
N GLY A 51 8.29 11.81 -0.39
CA GLY A 51 7.16 12.59 -0.89
C GLY A 51 5.91 12.42 -0.05
N LYS A 52 4.78 12.80 -0.63
CA LYS A 52 3.50 12.76 0.08
C LYS A 52 2.34 12.55 -0.87
N GLY A 53 1.18 12.24 -0.27
CA GLY A 53 -0.04 12.03 -1.02
C GLY A 53 -1.23 11.89 -0.08
N VAL A 54 -2.36 11.51 -0.64
CA VAL A 54 -3.62 11.39 0.10
C VAL A 54 -4.21 10.00 -0.15
N TYR A 55 -4.66 9.34 0.92
CA TYR A 55 -5.36 8.07 0.86
C TYR A 55 -6.78 8.26 1.38
N GLN A 56 -7.76 7.85 0.59
CA GLN A 56 -9.17 7.99 0.94
C GLN A 56 -9.79 6.60 1.04
N VAL A 57 -10.41 6.33 2.18
CA VAL A 57 -11.09 5.05 2.43
C VAL A 57 -12.13 5.26 3.52
N ASN A 58 -13.25 4.56 3.41
CA ASN A 58 -14.32 4.60 4.42
C ASN A 58 -14.82 6.01 4.70
N GLY A 59 -14.85 6.87 3.69
CA GLY A 59 -15.34 8.23 3.83
C GLY A 59 -14.38 9.19 4.50
N ALA A 60 -13.14 8.77 4.74
CA ALA A 60 -12.12 9.61 5.37
C ALA A 60 -10.93 9.79 4.43
N ALA A 61 -10.23 10.91 4.59
CA ALA A 61 -9.03 11.20 3.82
C ALA A 61 -7.86 11.35 4.77
N TYR A 62 -6.74 10.75 4.40
CA TYR A 62 -5.53 10.74 5.21
C TYR A 62 -4.39 11.33 4.41
N ASN A 63 -3.74 12.37 4.95
CA ASN A 63 -2.54 12.94 4.36
C ASN A 63 -1.35 12.15 4.83
N LEU A 64 -0.61 11.59 3.90
CA LEU A 64 0.49 10.68 4.22
C LEU A 64 1.79 11.21 3.63
N GLN A 65 2.89 10.85 4.28
CA GLN A 65 4.21 11.29 3.88
C GLN A 65 5.24 10.22 4.20
N GLU A 66 6.49 10.52 4.00
CA GLU A 66 7.58 9.59 4.26
C GLU A 66 7.44 8.95 5.63
N GLY A 67 7.51 7.62 5.67
CA GLY A 67 7.40 6.85 6.90
C GLY A 67 6.01 6.31 7.17
N ASP A 68 5.02 6.72 6.39
CA ASP A 68 3.65 6.28 6.62
C ASP A 68 3.34 5.03 5.82
N LEU A 69 2.53 4.17 6.42
CA LEU A 69 1.99 2.98 5.77
C LEU A 69 0.48 3.13 5.65
N PHE A 70 -0.09 2.56 4.59
CA PHE A 70 -1.54 2.47 4.51
C PHE A 70 -1.96 1.10 4.00
N LEU A 71 -3.11 0.65 4.51
CA LEU A 71 -3.67 -0.66 4.23
C LEU A 71 -4.97 -0.51 3.47
N ALA A 72 -5.12 -1.28 2.40
CA ALA A 72 -6.40 -1.49 1.73
C ALA A 72 -6.79 -2.96 1.90
N LYS A 73 -8.05 -3.19 2.20
CA LYS A 73 -8.61 -4.54 2.31
C LYS A 73 -9.40 -4.87 1.05
N PRO A 74 -9.61 -6.15 0.77
CA PRO A 74 -10.46 -6.53 -0.35
C PRO A 74 -11.83 -5.88 -0.25
N ASN A 75 -12.33 -5.43 -1.39
CA ASN A 75 -13.69 -4.90 -1.54
C ASN A 75 -13.95 -3.55 -0.87
N GLN A 76 -12.91 -2.89 -0.35
CA GLN A 76 -13.06 -1.50 0.09
C GLN A 76 -12.94 -0.57 -1.10
N LEU A 77 -13.79 0.46 -1.15
CA LEU A 77 -13.67 1.51 -2.15
C LEU A 77 -12.59 2.48 -1.69
N ILE A 78 -11.54 2.61 -2.47
CA ILE A 78 -10.39 3.40 -2.10
C ILE A 78 -9.95 4.30 -3.25
N THR A 79 -9.25 5.37 -2.89
CA THR A 79 -8.56 6.24 -3.84
C THR A 79 -7.25 6.67 -3.18
N TYR A 80 -6.16 6.66 -3.92
CA TYR A 80 -4.93 7.25 -3.41
C TYR A 80 -4.24 8.03 -4.52
N ALA A 81 -3.72 9.20 -4.16
CA ALA A 81 -3.21 10.15 -5.12
C ALA A 81 -1.92 10.80 -4.62
N ALA A 82 -0.92 10.87 -5.50
CA ALA A 82 0.32 11.55 -5.22
C ALA A 82 0.10 13.06 -5.21
N ASP A 83 0.86 13.76 -4.37
CA ASP A 83 0.81 15.22 -4.32
C ASP A 83 1.23 15.83 -5.64
N GLU A 84 0.72 17.02 -5.95
CA GLU A 84 1.03 17.69 -7.21
C GLU A 84 2.43 18.26 -7.25
N THR A 85 2.99 18.62 -6.10
CA THR A 85 4.30 19.26 -6.04
C THR A 85 5.38 18.37 -5.44
N ASP A 86 4.99 17.38 -4.65
CA ASP A 86 5.94 16.49 -3.98
C ASP A 86 5.37 15.06 -4.02
N PRO A 87 5.25 14.48 -5.23
CA PRO A 87 4.61 13.18 -5.38
C PRO A 87 5.38 12.09 -4.66
N TRP A 88 4.64 11.17 -4.10
CA TRP A 88 5.24 10.12 -3.30
C TRP A 88 5.91 9.04 -4.14
N GLU A 89 6.86 8.40 -3.49
CA GLU A 89 7.49 7.17 -3.92
C GLU A 89 7.12 6.13 -2.88
N TYR A 90 6.69 4.95 -3.31
CA TYR A 90 6.29 3.92 -2.36
C TYR A 90 6.66 2.52 -2.82
N TYR A 91 6.74 1.62 -1.85
CA TYR A 91 6.75 0.19 -2.07
C TYR A 91 5.37 -0.35 -1.71
N TRP A 92 4.98 -1.44 -2.35
CA TRP A 92 3.75 -2.10 -1.96
C TRP A 92 3.91 -3.60 -1.94
N VAL A 93 3.05 -4.27 -1.16
CA VAL A 93 2.88 -5.71 -1.20
C VAL A 93 1.40 -6.01 -1.17
N GLY A 94 0.96 -6.85 -2.11
CA GLY A 94 -0.40 -7.34 -2.16
C GLY A 94 -0.39 -8.80 -1.76
N PHE A 95 -1.34 -9.20 -0.93
CA PHE A 95 -1.37 -10.57 -0.41
C PHE A 95 -2.80 -11.02 -0.20
N ASN A 96 -2.95 -12.34 -0.14
CA ASN A 96 -4.25 -12.96 0.09
C ASN A 96 -4.03 -14.31 0.77
N GLY A 97 -5.10 -15.08 0.95
CA GLY A 97 -5.04 -16.37 1.57
C GLY A 97 -5.93 -16.47 2.78
N ALA A 98 -6.12 -17.69 3.28
CA ALA A 98 -7.03 -17.93 4.38
C ALA A 98 -6.65 -17.21 5.66
N CYS A 99 -5.35 -16.99 5.88
CA CYS A 99 -4.84 -16.35 7.09
C CYS A 99 -4.58 -14.85 6.93
N ALA A 100 -4.86 -14.27 5.76
CA ALA A 100 -4.53 -12.87 5.52
C ALA A 100 -5.22 -11.95 6.53
N ASN A 101 -6.50 -12.16 6.76
CA ASN A 101 -7.24 -11.33 7.70
C ASN A 101 -6.69 -11.46 9.13
N LYS A 102 -6.31 -12.65 9.53
CA LYS A 102 -5.75 -12.86 10.86
C LYS A 102 -4.42 -12.12 11.03
N LEU A 103 -3.60 -12.13 9.98
CA LEU A 103 -2.34 -11.40 10.03
C LEU A 103 -2.58 -9.91 10.15
N VAL A 104 -3.53 -9.37 9.40
CA VAL A 104 -3.85 -7.96 9.47
C VAL A 104 -4.34 -7.58 10.86
N GLN A 105 -5.11 -8.45 11.51
CA GLN A 105 -5.61 -8.20 12.86
C GLN A 105 -4.50 -8.14 13.89
N GLN A 106 -3.34 -8.69 13.60
CA GLN A 106 -2.18 -8.63 14.50
C GLN A 106 -1.32 -7.40 14.27
N THR A 107 -1.69 -6.56 13.32
CA THR A 107 -1.00 -5.31 13.04
C THR A 107 -1.74 -4.16 13.70
N PRO A 108 -1.14 -2.94 13.74
CA PRO A 108 -1.86 -1.78 14.24
C PRO A 108 -2.97 -1.27 13.33
N PHE A 109 -3.14 -1.85 12.14
CA PHE A 109 -4.20 -1.43 11.24
C PHE A 109 -5.57 -1.91 11.71
N SER A 110 -6.60 -1.10 11.44
CA SER A 110 -7.98 -1.47 11.67
C SER A 110 -8.85 -0.66 10.71
N ASP A 111 -10.17 -0.92 10.73
CA ASP A 111 -11.08 -0.16 9.86
C ASP A 111 -11.11 1.32 10.24
N VAL A 112 -10.89 1.64 11.51
CA VAL A 112 -10.84 3.04 11.97
C VAL A 112 -9.41 3.57 11.95
N GLN A 113 -8.42 2.72 11.69
CA GLN A 113 -7.01 3.11 11.68
C GLN A 113 -6.32 2.41 10.50
N PRO A 114 -6.65 2.81 9.26
CA PRO A 114 -6.05 2.15 8.09
C PRO A 114 -4.66 2.67 7.74
N VAL A 115 -4.13 3.60 8.54
CA VAL A 115 -2.80 4.17 8.31
C VAL A 115 -1.97 4.02 9.57
N HIS A 116 -0.66 3.98 9.41
CA HIS A 116 0.27 3.87 10.51
C HIS A 116 1.53 4.66 10.17
N HIS A 117 2.02 5.42 11.14
CA HIS A 117 3.24 6.20 10.94
C HIS A 117 4.39 5.49 11.62
N CYS A 118 5.46 5.24 10.87
CA CYS A 118 6.67 4.62 11.38
C CYS A 118 7.68 5.70 11.71
N LYS A 119 8.31 5.57 12.89
CA LYS A 119 9.35 6.52 13.28
C LYS A 119 10.62 6.32 12.47
N ASP A 120 10.86 5.10 12.03
CA ASP A 120 12.07 4.75 11.28
C ASP A 120 11.66 4.06 9.99
N PRO A 121 11.43 4.85 8.92
CA PRO A 121 11.02 4.28 7.64
C PRO A 121 12.05 3.31 7.06
N GLN A 122 13.32 3.56 7.32
CA GLN A 122 14.38 2.69 6.82
C GLN A 122 14.27 1.29 7.41
N SER A 123 14.06 1.19 8.71
CA SER A 123 13.90 -0.09 9.37
C SER A 123 12.68 -0.83 8.86
N THR A 124 11.55 -0.12 8.70
CA THR A 124 10.33 -0.72 8.19
C THR A 124 10.51 -1.22 6.77
N ARG A 125 11.19 -0.45 5.93
CA ARG A 125 11.42 -0.83 4.55
C ARG A 125 12.23 -2.12 4.46
N GLU A 126 13.17 -2.30 5.37
CA GLU A 126 14.00 -3.51 5.37
C GLU A 126 13.22 -4.76 5.75
N THR A 127 12.11 -4.60 6.45
CA THR A 127 11.30 -5.74 6.85
C THR A 127 10.22 -6.10 5.83
N ILE A 128 9.96 -5.24 4.89
CA ILE A 128 9.03 -5.52 3.82
C ILE A 128 9.71 -6.34 2.72
#